data_2fa2ed168d4cf6f344736bacdbdd4f15
#
_entry.id   2fa2ed168d4cf6f344736bacdbdd4f15
#
_cell.length_a   1.000
_cell.length_b   1.000
_cell.length_c   1.000
_cell.angle_alpha   90.00
_cell.angle_beta   90.00
_cell.angle_gamma   90.00
#
_symmetry.space_group_name_H-M   'P 1'
#
loop_
_entity.id
_entity.type
_entity.pdbx_description
1 polymer ?
#
loop_
_entity_poly.entity_id
_entity_poly.type
_entity_poly.pdbx_seq_one_letter_code
_entity_poly.pdbx_strand_id
1 'polypeptide(L)'
;GDISLDKIEPEHFDLAFLDIEMGDVCGTDIAAKLKKINPHIVIFIITSHEEYLDEAMDLDVFRFIKKPLDADRLIAGLERCTKMIESGNVDIYLKNDKEAKRIAIKDIAYVEISGNFTKVVTQNAEFLTDAKMKFWRERLSMPMFYNVHTSYIINMNCITDYSRNSVTLNDK
;
A
#
# COMPACT_ATOMS: atom_id res chain seq x y z
N GLY A 1 -19.34 14.58 -12.24
CA GLY A 1 -19.21 13.27 -12.87
C GLY A 1 -19.24 12.21 -11.81
N ASP A 2 -20.17 11.27 -11.92
CA ASP A 2 -20.32 10.12 -11.02
C ASP A 2 -19.02 9.30 -11.02
N ILE A 3 -18.19 9.48 -10.01
CA ILE A 3 -17.09 8.56 -9.75
C ILE A 3 -17.71 7.37 -9.02
N SER A 4 -18.09 6.35 -9.78
CA SER A 4 -18.46 5.06 -9.21
C SER A 4 -17.21 4.44 -8.58
N LEU A 5 -17.14 4.46 -7.25
CA LEU A 5 -16.10 3.78 -6.49
C LEU A 5 -16.06 2.27 -6.77
N ASP A 6 -17.14 1.71 -7.32
CA ASP A 6 -17.25 0.30 -7.72
C ASP A 6 -16.30 -0.10 -8.87
N LYS A 7 -15.71 0.88 -9.57
CA LYS A 7 -14.71 0.67 -10.64
C LYS A 7 -13.27 0.92 -10.20
N ILE A 8 -13.07 1.36 -8.96
CA ILE A 8 -11.75 1.59 -8.39
C ILE A 8 -11.40 0.34 -7.60
N GLU A 9 -10.24 -0.21 -7.84
CA GLU A 9 -9.61 -1.25 -7.02
C GLU A 9 -8.67 -0.56 -6.02
N PRO A 10 -9.19 -0.10 -4.86
CA PRO A 10 -8.43 0.74 -3.92
C PRO A 10 -7.21 0.07 -3.33
N GLU A 11 -7.14 -1.27 -3.38
CA GLU A 11 -5.97 -2.05 -3.01
C GLU A 11 -4.75 -1.76 -3.89
N HIS A 12 -4.96 -1.20 -5.08
CA HIS A 12 -3.89 -0.82 -6.01
C HIS A 12 -3.33 0.59 -5.78
N PHE A 13 -3.92 1.36 -4.85
CA PHE A 13 -3.49 2.72 -4.57
C PHE A 13 -2.88 2.83 -3.18
N ASP A 14 -1.72 3.47 -3.09
CA ASP A 14 -1.04 3.79 -1.83
C ASP A 14 -1.43 5.16 -1.29
N LEU A 15 -1.88 6.06 -2.17
CA LEU A 15 -2.12 7.45 -1.87
C LEU A 15 -3.40 7.94 -2.54
N ALA A 16 -4.20 8.72 -1.83
CA ALA A 16 -5.36 9.44 -2.35
C ALA A 16 -5.32 10.92 -1.94
N PHE A 17 -5.70 11.77 -2.88
CA PHE A 17 -6.00 13.18 -2.63
C PHE A 17 -7.49 13.39 -2.77
N LEU A 18 -8.13 13.89 -1.72
CA LEU A 18 -9.57 14.11 -1.68
C LEU A 18 -9.86 15.58 -1.36
N ASP A 19 -10.78 16.17 -2.12
CA ASP A 19 -11.49 17.37 -1.66
C ASP A 19 -12.70 16.96 -0.83
N ILE A 20 -13.11 17.76 0.11
CA ILE A 20 -14.34 17.49 0.89
C ILE A 20 -15.57 17.74 0.02
N GLU A 21 -15.60 18.84 -0.70
CA GLU A 21 -16.71 19.18 -1.59
C GLU A 21 -16.47 18.66 -3.02
N MET A 22 -17.03 17.51 -3.33
CA MET A 22 -16.98 16.91 -4.67
C MET A 22 -18.40 16.71 -5.26
N GLY A 23 -19.20 17.78 -5.27
CA GLY A 23 -20.59 17.73 -5.72
C GLY A 23 -21.49 17.08 -4.66
N ASP A 24 -22.21 16.00 -5.03
CA ASP A 24 -23.18 15.34 -4.13
C ASP A 24 -22.51 14.36 -3.15
N VAL A 25 -21.18 14.21 -3.18
CA VAL A 25 -20.44 13.26 -2.36
C VAL A 25 -19.44 13.98 -1.48
N CYS A 26 -19.45 13.69 -0.17
CA CYS A 26 -18.47 14.22 0.76
C CYS A 26 -17.15 13.45 0.68
N GLY A 27 -16.02 14.17 0.69
CA GLY A 27 -14.68 13.56 0.65
C GLY A 27 -14.38 12.70 1.87
N THR A 28 -14.95 12.99 3.03
CA THR A 28 -14.83 12.18 4.25
C THR A 28 -15.52 10.82 4.09
N ASP A 29 -16.68 10.77 3.42
CA ASP A 29 -17.38 9.52 3.10
C ASP A 29 -16.53 8.64 2.17
N ILE A 30 -15.84 9.25 1.19
CA ILE A 30 -14.93 8.54 0.30
C ILE A 30 -13.72 8.04 1.09
N ALA A 31 -13.14 8.87 1.95
CA ALA A 31 -12.03 8.49 2.81
C ALA A 31 -12.38 7.27 3.67
N ALA A 32 -13.57 7.28 4.31
CA ALA A 32 -14.07 6.17 5.11
C ALA A 32 -14.22 4.87 4.30
N LYS A 33 -14.72 4.96 3.05
CA LYS A 33 -14.84 3.80 2.15
C LYS A 33 -13.48 3.29 1.72
N LEU A 34 -12.54 4.17 1.34
CA LEU A 34 -11.18 3.79 0.96
C LEU A 34 -10.44 3.11 2.12
N LYS A 35 -10.56 3.65 3.34
CA LYS A 35 -9.97 3.06 4.55
C LYS A 35 -10.57 1.70 4.92
N LYS A 36 -11.85 1.43 4.62
CA LYS A 36 -12.45 0.10 4.79
C LYS A 36 -11.87 -0.94 3.84
N ILE A 37 -11.52 -0.54 2.60
CA ILE A 37 -11.00 -1.45 1.58
C ILE A 37 -9.49 -1.60 1.73
N ASN A 38 -8.77 -0.47 1.89
CA ASN A 38 -7.34 -0.42 2.15
C ASN A 38 -7.06 0.46 3.38
N PRO A 39 -7.01 -0.09 4.59
CA PRO A 39 -6.76 0.67 5.82
C PRO A 39 -5.43 1.44 5.85
N HIS A 40 -4.49 1.07 4.98
CA HIS A 40 -3.16 1.69 4.91
C HIS A 40 -3.02 2.72 3.79
N ILE A 41 -4.09 2.96 3.02
CA ILE A 41 -4.06 4.05 2.04
C ILE A 41 -3.75 5.37 2.75
N VAL A 42 -2.76 6.07 2.24
CA VAL A 42 -2.41 7.40 2.74
C VAL A 42 -3.38 8.41 2.13
N ILE A 43 -4.12 9.12 2.96
CA ILE A 43 -5.12 10.08 2.49
C ILE A 43 -4.68 11.50 2.85
N PHE A 44 -4.64 12.35 1.84
CA PHE A 44 -4.53 13.80 1.97
C PHE A 44 -5.90 14.41 1.69
N ILE A 45 -6.43 15.18 2.62
CA ILE A 45 -7.62 16.01 2.40
C ILE A 45 -7.15 17.42 2.05
N ILE A 46 -7.65 17.95 0.93
CA ILE A 46 -7.33 19.30 0.43
C ILE A 46 -8.65 20.04 0.27
N THR A 47 -8.95 20.99 1.16
CA THR A 47 -10.25 21.64 1.19
C THR A 47 -10.19 23.08 1.70
N SER A 48 -11.24 23.86 1.44
CA SER A 48 -11.48 25.17 2.05
C SER A 48 -12.23 25.08 3.39
N HIS A 49 -12.75 23.90 3.74
CA HIS A 49 -13.67 23.63 4.84
C HIS A 49 -12.94 23.05 6.04
N GLU A 50 -12.57 23.93 7.01
CA GLU A 50 -11.84 23.52 8.22
C GLU A 50 -12.76 22.83 9.26
N GLU A 51 -14.07 23.00 9.16
CA GLU A 51 -15.06 22.41 10.04
C GLU A 51 -15.04 20.86 10.01
N TYR A 52 -14.52 20.26 8.94
CA TYR A 52 -14.39 18.81 8.82
C TYR A 52 -13.06 18.24 9.36
N LEU A 53 -12.26 19.08 10.03
CA LEU A 53 -10.95 18.64 10.53
C LEU A 53 -11.07 17.50 11.53
N ASP A 54 -12.00 17.60 12.47
CA ASP A 54 -12.19 16.59 13.52
C ASP A 54 -12.62 15.25 12.90
N GLU A 55 -13.57 15.28 11.96
CA GLU A 55 -14.02 14.08 11.25
C GLU A 55 -12.88 13.44 10.43
N ALA A 56 -12.04 14.26 9.78
CA ALA A 56 -10.88 13.78 9.05
C ALA A 56 -9.84 13.12 9.99
N MET A 57 -9.67 13.65 11.19
CA MET A 57 -8.78 13.07 12.20
C MET A 57 -9.28 11.71 12.70
N ASP A 58 -10.59 11.56 12.90
CA ASP A 58 -11.22 10.28 13.28
C ASP A 58 -11.04 9.19 12.21
N LEU A 59 -10.90 9.59 10.95
CA LEU A 59 -10.63 8.69 9.82
C LEU A 59 -9.15 8.34 9.63
N ASP A 60 -8.26 8.78 10.54
CA ASP A 60 -6.81 8.56 10.43
C ASP A 60 -6.25 9.01 9.07
N VAL A 61 -6.65 10.22 8.62
CA VAL A 61 -6.07 10.81 7.41
C VAL A 61 -4.64 11.27 7.68
N PHE A 62 -3.77 11.08 6.72
CA PHE A 62 -2.35 11.40 6.88
C PHE A 62 -2.09 12.90 7.00
N ARG A 63 -2.85 13.71 6.23
CA ARG A 63 -2.73 15.15 6.27
C ARG A 63 -3.99 15.87 5.79
N PHE A 64 -4.31 16.94 6.50
CA PHE A 64 -5.31 17.92 6.12
C PHE A 64 -4.61 19.19 5.64
N ILE A 65 -4.93 19.67 4.45
CA ILE A 65 -4.33 20.85 3.82
C ILE A 65 -5.45 21.81 3.43
N LYS A 66 -5.40 23.01 3.99
CA LYS A 66 -6.36 24.08 3.65
C LYS A 66 -6.01 24.71 2.30
N LYS A 67 -7.03 25.00 1.52
CA LYS A 67 -6.91 25.85 0.32
C LYS A 67 -6.80 27.34 0.73
N PRO A 68 -6.01 28.19 0.03
CA PRO A 68 -5.20 27.87 -1.16
C PRO A 68 -4.05 26.92 -0.82
N LEU A 69 -3.70 26.05 -1.78
CA LEU A 69 -2.70 25.02 -1.59
C LEU A 69 -1.32 25.61 -1.30
N ASP A 70 -0.79 25.30 -0.13
CA ASP A 70 0.58 25.60 0.23
C ASP A 70 1.50 24.50 -0.32
N ALA A 71 2.31 24.86 -1.32
CA ALA A 71 3.18 23.93 -2.02
C ALA A 71 4.23 23.32 -1.09
N ASP A 72 4.81 24.09 -0.17
CA ASP A 72 5.86 23.61 0.73
C ASP A 72 5.28 22.60 1.72
N ARG A 73 4.09 22.85 2.23
CA ARG A 73 3.38 21.90 3.09
C ARG A 73 3.00 20.62 2.37
N LEU A 74 2.59 20.71 1.10
CA LEU A 74 2.28 19.55 0.29
C LEU A 74 3.53 18.71 0.04
N ILE A 75 4.62 19.35 -0.43
CA ILE A 75 5.90 18.69 -0.72
C ILE A 75 6.44 18.00 0.53
N ALA A 76 6.49 18.68 1.68
CA ALA A 76 6.93 18.07 2.93
C ALA A 76 6.05 16.89 3.36
N GLY A 77 4.74 16.94 3.08
CA GLY A 77 3.83 15.82 3.31
C GLY A 77 4.14 14.63 2.39
N LEU A 78 4.36 14.88 1.11
CA LEU A 78 4.70 13.86 0.13
C LEU A 78 6.04 13.20 0.43
N GLU A 79 7.08 13.97 0.75
CA GLU A 79 8.39 13.41 1.15
C GLU A 79 8.28 12.47 2.35
N ARG A 80 7.48 12.86 3.36
CA ARG A 80 7.24 12.00 4.52
C ARG A 80 6.47 10.72 4.12
N CYS A 81 5.46 10.85 3.28
CA CYS A 81 4.69 9.74 2.76
C CYS A 81 5.57 8.78 1.97
N THR A 82 6.39 9.30 1.04
CA THR A 82 7.31 8.50 0.23
C THR A 82 8.29 7.73 1.09
N LYS A 83 8.92 8.38 2.07
CA LYS A 83 9.81 7.70 3.02
C LYS A 83 9.11 6.58 3.80
N MET A 84 7.85 6.78 4.18
CA MET A 84 7.06 5.76 4.88
C MET A 84 6.79 4.56 3.97
N ILE A 85 6.44 4.80 2.71
CA ILE A 85 6.21 3.76 1.71
C ILE A 85 7.53 3.03 1.39
N GLU A 86 8.60 3.77 1.09
CA GLU A 86 9.92 3.22 0.73
C GLU A 86 10.56 2.39 1.86
N SER A 87 10.29 2.75 3.12
CA SER A 87 10.77 1.97 4.27
C SER A 87 10.01 0.65 4.48
N GLY A 88 9.00 0.36 3.65
CA GLY A 88 8.15 -0.82 3.80
C GLY A 88 7.28 -0.82 5.07
N ASN A 89 7.17 0.33 5.74
CA ASN A 89 6.26 0.50 6.89
C ASN A 89 4.80 0.66 6.45
N VAL A 90 4.46 0.02 5.33
CA VAL A 90 3.11 -0.08 4.79
C VAL A 90 2.71 -1.54 4.86
N ASP A 91 1.49 -1.78 5.27
CA ASP A 91 0.97 -3.14 5.31
C ASP A 91 0.20 -3.47 4.02
N ILE A 92 0.12 -4.75 3.73
CA ILE A 92 -0.69 -5.29 2.66
C ILE A 92 -1.68 -6.30 3.24
N TYR A 93 -2.90 -6.29 2.72
CA TYR A 93 -3.90 -7.29 3.06
C TYR A 93 -3.87 -8.40 2.02
N LEU A 94 -3.55 -9.61 2.47
CA LEU A 94 -3.73 -10.80 1.67
C LEU A 94 -5.10 -11.39 1.98
N LYS A 95 -5.91 -11.47 0.95
CA LYS A 95 -7.21 -12.14 1.02
C LYS A 95 -7.12 -13.48 0.31
N ASN A 96 -7.59 -14.51 0.96
CA ASN A 96 -7.97 -15.78 0.34
C ASN A 96 -9.43 -16.08 0.66
N ASP A 97 -9.98 -17.16 0.13
CA ASP A 97 -11.40 -17.53 0.31
C ASP A 97 -11.85 -17.67 1.78
N LYS A 98 -10.91 -17.73 2.73
CA LYS A 98 -11.18 -18.03 4.14
C LYS A 98 -10.78 -16.92 5.10
N GLU A 99 -9.74 -16.16 4.80
CA GLU A 99 -9.15 -15.20 5.73
C GLU A 99 -8.58 -13.97 5.00
N ALA A 100 -8.66 -12.82 5.66
CA ALA A 100 -7.90 -11.64 5.30
C ALA A 100 -6.77 -11.47 6.32
N LYS A 101 -5.51 -11.43 5.87
CA LYS A 101 -4.35 -11.32 6.73
C LYS A 101 -3.53 -10.09 6.39
N ARG A 102 -3.22 -9.34 7.44
CA ARG A 102 -2.36 -8.16 7.36
C ARG A 102 -0.89 -8.58 7.44
N ILE A 103 -0.07 -8.11 6.51
CA ILE A 103 1.36 -8.37 6.46
C ILE A 103 2.08 -7.05 6.23
N ALA A 104 3.04 -6.70 7.06
CA ALA A 104 3.91 -5.57 6.80
C ALA A 104 4.81 -5.91 5.60
N ILE A 105 4.86 -5.02 4.61
CA ILE A 105 5.64 -5.27 3.38
C ILE A 105 7.11 -5.56 3.70
N LYS A 106 7.67 -4.85 4.68
CA LYS A 106 9.07 -5.07 5.12
C LYS A 106 9.35 -6.48 5.64
N ASP A 107 8.32 -7.19 6.12
CA ASP A 107 8.45 -8.54 6.67
C ASP A 107 8.42 -9.61 5.58
N ILE A 108 8.06 -9.24 4.34
CA ILE A 108 8.09 -10.16 3.20
C ILE A 108 9.54 -10.44 2.83
N ALA A 109 9.93 -11.72 2.90
CA ALA A 109 11.23 -12.20 2.48
C ALA A 109 11.29 -12.44 0.98
N TYR A 110 10.27 -13.09 0.43
CA TYR A 110 10.13 -13.29 -1.01
C TYR A 110 8.71 -13.64 -1.42
N VAL A 111 8.46 -13.53 -2.71
CA VAL A 111 7.21 -13.94 -3.35
C VAL A 111 7.55 -14.87 -4.51
N GLU A 112 6.86 -16.01 -4.61
CA GLU A 112 7.07 -16.98 -5.67
C GLU A 112 5.76 -17.47 -6.30
N ILE A 113 5.82 -17.91 -7.56
CA ILE A 113 4.72 -18.62 -8.21
C ILE A 113 4.71 -20.07 -7.69
N SER A 114 3.56 -20.50 -7.17
CA SER A 114 3.32 -21.86 -6.69
C SER A 114 2.06 -22.45 -7.37
N GLY A 115 2.24 -23.12 -8.49
CA GLY A 115 1.13 -23.61 -9.31
C GLY A 115 0.26 -22.46 -9.84
N ASN A 116 -1.03 -22.47 -9.49
CA ASN A 116 -1.98 -21.43 -9.88
C ASN A 116 -2.02 -20.23 -8.91
N PHE A 117 -1.30 -20.32 -7.81
CA PHE A 117 -1.25 -19.34 -6.73
C PHE A 117 0.09 -18.61 -6.71
N THR A 118 0.14 -17.56 -5.94
CA THR A 118 1.38 -16.91 -5.52
C THR A 118 1.58 -17.18 -4.05
N LYS A 119 2.78 -17.61 -3.67
CA LYS A 119 3.17 -17.81 -2.28
C LYS A 119 3.97 -16.61 -1.81
N VAL A 120 3.54 -16.00 -0.73
CA VAL A 120 4.20 -14.91 -0.03
C VAL A 120 4.85 -15.47 1.22
N VAL A 121 6.14 -15.32 1.35
CA VAL A 121 6.91 -15.85 2.47
C VAL A 121 7.45 -14.67 3.29
N THR A 122 7.14 -14.72 4.59
CA THR A 122 7.70 -13.81 5.59
C THR A 122 8.68 -14.58 6.48
N GLN A 123 9.33 -13.89 7.41
CA GLN A 123 10.23 -14.53 8.37
C GLN A 123 9.51 -15.63 9.20
N ASN A 124 8.22 -15.42 9.49
CA ASN A 124 7.49 -16.26 10.45
C ASN A 124 6.36 -17.08 9.84
N ALA A 125 5.99 -16.87 8.59
CA ALA A 125 4.83 -17.50 7.99
C ALA A 125 4.88 -17.53 6.46
N GLU A 126 4.08 -18.43 5.87
CA GLU A 126 3.85 -18.52 4.43
C GLU A 126 2.35 -18.35 4.14
N PHE A 127 2.04 -17.66 3.05
CA PHE A 127 0.66 -17.38 2.64
C PHE A 127 0.49 -17.70 1.15
N LEU A 128 -0.59 -18.38 0.82
CA LEU A 128 -1.02 -18.56 -0.56
C LEU A 128 -2.10 -17.52 -0.88
N THR A 129 -1.97 -16.88 -2.03
CA THR A 129 -2.93 -15.91 -2.54
C THR A 129 -3.16 -16.13 -4.04
N ASP A 130 -4.34 -15.78 -4.52
CA ASP A 130 -4.70 -15.78 -5.94
C ASP A 130 -4.19 -14.53 -6.70
N ALA A 131 -3.70 -13.51 -5.97
CA ALA A 131 -3.07 -12.35 -6.55
C ALA A 131 -1.91 -12.76 -7.46
N LYS A 132 -1.92 -12.28 -8.70
CA LYS A 132 -0.93 -12.71 -9.71
C LYS A 132 0.42 -12.02 -9.51
N MET A 133 1.50 -12.62 -10.04
CA MET A 133 2.85 -12.05 -9.97
C MET A 133 2.94 -10.62 -10.53
N LYS A 134 2.08 -10.23 -11.48
CA LYS A 134 1.99 -8.86 -11.98
C LYS A 134 1.63 -7.88 -10.86
N PHE A 135 0.60 -8.19 -10.06
CA PHE A 135 0.21 -7.39 -8.89
C PHE A 135 1.40 -7.22 -7.92
N TRP A 136 2.12 -8.31 -7.64
CA TRP A 136 3.26 -8.27 -6.73
C TRP A 136 4.42 -7.41 -7.24
N ARG A 137 4.70 -7.43 -8.56
CA ARG A 137 5.72 -6.56 -9.16
C ARG A 137 5.39 -5.08 -9.05
N GLU A 138 4.12 -4.73 -9.21
CA GLU A 138 3.65 -3.36 -9.05
C GLU A 138 3.68 -2.95 -7.57
N ARG A 139 3.22 -3.84 -6.70
CA ARG A 139 3.12 -3.57 -5.25
C ARG A 139 4.48 -3.54 -4.54
N LEU A 140 5.43 -4.35 -4.94
CA LEU A 140 6.77 -4.45 -4.39
C LEU A 140 7.80 -3.74 -5.27
N SER A 141 7.45 -2.56 -5.81
CA SER A 141 8.34 -1.73 -6.64
C SER A 141 9.35 -0.91 -5.83
N MET A 142 9.43 -1.13 -4.52
CA MET A 142 10.35 -0.45 -3.60
C MET A 142 11.79 -0.94 -3.77
N PRO A 143 12.81 -0.09 -3.46
CA PRO A 143 14.23 -0.42 -3.64
C PRO A 143 14.71 -1.70 -2.95
N MET A 144 14.01 -2.11 -1.86
CA MET A 144 14.35 -3.33 -1.15
C MET A 144 13.95 -4.63 -1.88
N PHE A 145 13.08 -4.56 -2.88
CA PHE A 145 12.64 -5.74 -3.63
C PHE A 145 13.26 -5.80 -5.02
N TYR A 146 13.65 -7.01 -5.41
CA TYR A 146 14.24 -7.25 -6.71
C TYR A 146 13.62 -8.46 -7.40
N ASN A 147 13.30 -8.30 -8.69
CA ASN A 147 12.80 -9.37 -9.54
C ASN A 147 13.98 -10.20 -10.07
N VAL A 148 14.35 -11.25 -9.36
CA VAL A 148 15.48 -12.13 -9.76
C VAL A 148 15.09 -13.11 -10.86
N HIS A 149 13.80 -13.40 -11.02
CA HIS A 149 13.28 -14.31 -12.02
C HIS A 149 11.81 -13.94 -12.35
N THR A 150 11.30 -14.44 -13.48
CA THR A 150 9.87 -14.24 -13.83
C THR A 150 8.91 -14.76 -12.77
N SER A 151 9.33 -15.72 -11.95
CA SER A 151 8.55 -16.36 -10.90
C SER A 151 8.96 -15.96 -9.48
N TYR A 152 9.95 -15.08 -9.32
CA TYR A 152 10.48 -14.72 -8.00
C TYR A 152 10.74 -13.24 -7.85
N ILE A 153 10.27 -12.70 -6.72
CA ILE A 153 10.64 -11.38 -6.20
C ILE A 153 11.24 -11.60 -4.82
N ILE A 154 12.43 -11.09 -4.56
CA ILE A 154 13.12 -11.23 -3.27
C ILE A 154 13.29 -9.89 -2.58
N ASN A 155 13.29 -9.91 -1.25
CA ASN A 155 13.70 -8.77 -0.44
C ASN A 155 15.21 -8.81 -0.22
N MET A 156 15.90 -7.81 -0.74
CA MET A 156 17.36 -7.70 -0.66
C MET A 156 17.86 -7.62 0.80
N ASN A 157 17.04 -7.08 1.70
CA ASN A 157 17.38 -6.99 3.12
C ASN A 157 17.34 -8.35 3.84
N CYS A 158 16.75 -9.38 3.22
CA CYS A 158 16.67 -10.74 3.76
C CYS A 158 17.78 -11.66 3.25
N ILE A 159 18.67 -11.18 2.38
CA ILE A 159 19.77 -11.98 1.84
C ILE A 159 20.81 -12.20 2.94
N THR A 160 21.11 -13.48 3.22
CA THR A 160 22.15 -13.89 4.17
C THR A 160 23.41 -14.41 3.48
N ASP A 161 23.26 -14.97 2.28
CA ASP A 161 24.37 -15.45 1.48
C ASP A 161 24.01 -15.47 -0.01
N TYR A 162 25.00 -15.43 -0.89
CA TYR A 162 24.79 -15.54 -2.33
C TYR A 162 25.98 -16.24 -3.02
N SER A 163 25.64 -16.91 -4.11
CA SER A 163 26.60 -17.50 -5.02
C SER A 163 26.30 -17.08 -6.46
N ARG A 164 27.09 -17.58 -7.42
CA ARG A 164 26.83 -17.26 -8.84
C ARG A 164 25.42 -17.63 -9.32
N ASN A 165 24.83 -18.69 -8.74
CA ASN A 165 23.57 -19.26 -9.21
C ASN A 165 22.49 -19.38 -8.14
N SER A 166 22.74 -18.91 -6.92
CA SER A 166 21.80 -19.03 -5.81
C SER A 166 21.90 -17.86 -4.83
N VAL A 167 20.77 -17.60 -4.19
CA VAL A 167 20.66 -16.62 -3.10
C VAL A 167 20.01 -17.33 -1.92
N THR A 168 20.57 -17.16 -0.74
CA THR A 168 20.02 -17.67 0.52
C THR A 168 19.33 -16.53 1.27
N LEU A 169 18.12 -16.76 1.72
CA LEU A 169 17.31 -15.77 2.44
C LEU A 169 17.03 -16.30 3.85
N ASN A 170 17.50 -15.59 4.90
CA ASN A 170 17.17 -15.83 6.32
C ASN A 170 17.02 -17.32 6.70
N ASP A 171 18.08 -18.13 6.45
CA ASP A 171 18.15 -19.56 6.77
C ASP A 171 17.06 -20.46 6.14
N LYS A 172 16.50 -20.06 5.02
CA LYS A 172 15.57 -20.85 4.20
C LYS A 172 16.09 -21.09 2.79
#